data_3d3e93a0be1314a8e9f7a9e380039047
#
_entry.id   3d3e93a0be1314a8e9f7a9e380039047
#
_cell.length_a   1.000
_cell.length_b   1.000
_cell.length_c   1.000
_cell.angle_alpha   90.00
_cell.angle_beta   90.00
_cell.angle_gamma   90.00
#
_symmetry.space_group_name_H-M   'P 1'
#
loop_
_entity.id
_entity.type
_entity.pdbx_description
1 polymer ?
#
loop_
_entity_poly.entity_id
_entity_poly.type
_entity_poly.pdbx_seq_one_letter_code
_entity_poly.pdbx_strand_id
1 'polypeptide(L)'
;TSRAMKLFPENVDLHLRKGQMLSYAKRYDEALKFYKNSLRLAPGDSLRGAVWGIIGETYHLMGQQALQKQSEDRQPKASLYESRKGPAARCMRKCYDAYDRSLALRYDNAMVLNNYAYFLSLEGRDLERALAMAGRAIVLEENNPTYLDTYAWVLYRLGRYDEAKKTMQQALSLDRSQSPDLQLHYGDILAALGEKFMAEVYWKKALEGGYDDPDAIVERFRRLKEAAQTPAAP
;
A
#
# COMPACT_ATOMS: atom_id res chain seq x y z
N THR A 1 -12.64 -27.04 -4.63
CA THR A 1 -11.26 -27.05 -4.04
C THR A 1 -11.09 -28.16 -3.01
N SER A 2 -11.99 -28.34 -2.03
CA SER A 2 -11.82 -29.35 -0.96
C SER A 2 -11.75 -30.78 -1.46
N ARG A 3 -12.56 -31.15 -2.49
CA ARG A 3 -12.52 -32.52 -3.09
C ARG A 3 -11.21 -32.72 -3.85
N ALA A 4 -10.75 -31.72 -4.62
CA ALA A 4 -9.49 -31.80 -5.35
C ALA A 4 -8.28 -31.94 -4.40
N MET A 5 -8.28 -31.24 -3.26
CA MET A 5 -7.20 -31.31 -2.26
C MET A 5 -7.11 -32.71 -1.58
N LYS A 6 -8.24 -33.44 -1.48
CA LYS A 6 -8.20 -34.86 -1.00
C LYS A 6 -7.52 -35.78 -2.00
N LEU A 7 -7.68 -35.52 -3.29
CA LEU A 7 -7.08 -36.31 -4.36
C LEU A 7 -5.61 -35.93 -4.62
N PHE A 8 -5.27 -34.64 -4.45
CA PHE A 8 -3.95 -34.07 -4.74
C PHE A 8 -3.45 -33.24 -3.57
N PRO A 9 -3.12 -33.84 -2.42
CA PRO A 9 -2.78 -33.13 -1.19
C PRO A 9 -1.47 -32.31 -1.28
N GLU A 10 -0.58 -32.67 -2.21
CA GLU A 10 0.71 -32.01 -2.40
C GLU A 10 0.72 -30.98 -3.56
N ASN A 11 -0.45 -30.70 -4.14
CA ASN A 11 -0.54 -29.72 -5.22
C ASN A 11 -0.48 -28.29 -4.66
N VAL A 12 0.61 -27.58 -4.96
CA VAL A 12 0.90 -26.23 -4.48
C VAL A 12 -0.21 -25.25 -4.89
N ASP A 13 -0.69 -25.33 -6.14
CA ASP A 13 -1.70 -24.40 -6.66
C ASP A 13 -3.04 -24.53 -5.95
N LEU A 14 -3.42 -25.76 -5.56
CA LEU A 14 -4.64 -25.98 -4.79
C LEU A 14 -4.54 -25.32 -3.39
N HIS A 15 -3.38 -25.41 -2.75
CA HIS A 15 -3.13 -24.72 -1.48
C HIS A 15 -3.17 -23.20 -1.66
N LEU A 16 -2.51 -22.64 -2.69
CA LEU A 16 -2.54 -21.21 -2.99
C LEU A 16 -3.97 -20.70 -3.23
N ARG A 17 -4.71 -21.37 -4.13
CA ARG A 17 -6.11 -21.02 -4.41
C ARG A 17 -7.00 -21.09 -3.18
N LYS A 18 -6.82 -22.10 -2.32
CA LYS A 18 -7.58 -22.22 -1.07
C LYS A 18 -7.24 -21.07 -0.11
N GLY A 19 -5.96 -20.74 0.02
CA GLY A 19 -5.50 -19.61 0.80
C GLY A 19 -6.11 -18.29 0.29
N GLN A 20 -6.09 -18.04 -1.01
CA GLN A 20 -6.70 -16.88 -1.63
C GLN A 20 -8.21 -16.77 -1.33
N MET A 21 -8.96 -17.85 -1.53
CA MET A 21 -10.40 -17.87 -1.21
C MET A 21 -10.67 -17.53 0.26
N LEU A 22 -9.84 -18.03 1.18
CA LEU A 22 -9.96 -17.72 2.61
C LEU A 22 -9.58 -16.28 2.91
N SER A 23 -8.58 -15.74 2.24
CA SER A 23 -8.19 -14.33 2.36
C SER A 23 -9.30 -13.39 1.89
N TYR A 24 -9.94 -13.68 0.76
CA TYR A 24 -11.14 -12.94 0.31
C TYR A 24 -12.29 -13.01 1.33
N ALA A 25 -12.45 -14.16 2.00
CA ALA A 25 -13.43 -14.31 3.07
C ALA A 25 -12.98 -13.69 4.41
N LYS A 26 -11.87 -12.93 4.43
CA LYS A 26 -11.24 -12.31 5.62
C LYS A 26 -10.86 -13.33 6.72
N ARG A 27 -10.71 -14.62 6.36
CA ARG A 27 -10.28 -15.72 7.23
C ARG A 27 -8.76 -15.88 7.18
N TYR A 28 -8.04 -14.82 7.54
CA TYR A 28 -6.60 -14.72 7.30
C TYR A 28 -5.75 -15.75 8.03
N ASP A 29 -6.07 -16.11 9.27
CA ASP A 29 -5.34 -17.14 10.02
C ASP A 29 -5.41 -18.52 9.33
N GLU A 30 -6.54 -18.83 8.72
CA GLU A 30 -6.71 -20.06 7.95
C GLU A 30 -6.01 -19.96 6.59
N ALA A 31 -6.07 -18.80 5.92
CA ALA A 31 -5.34 -18.56 4.69
C ALA A 31 -3.83 -18.77 4.88
N LEU A 32 -3.26 -18.24 5.96
CA LEU A 32 -1.85 -18.41 6.30
C LEU A 32 -1.43 -19.87 6.49
N LYS A 33 -2.31 -20.75 6.99
CA LYS A 33 -2.00 -22.21 7.08
C LYS A 33 -1.79 -22.80 5.69
N PHE A 34 -2.64 -22.44 4.73
CA PHE A 34 -2.54 -22.91 3.35
C PHE A 34 -1.31 -22.33 2.63
N TYR A 35 -1.00 -21.05 2.82
CA TYR A 35 0.21 -20.45 2.26
C TYR A 35 1.49 -21.05 2.84
N LYS A 36 1.53 -21.38 4.13
CA LYS A 36 2.67 -22.10 4.74
C LYS A 36 2.84 -23.51 4.16
N ASN A 37 1.73 -24.20 3.87
CA ASN A 37 1.82 -25.49 3.15
C ASN A 37 2.36 -25.29 1.73
N SER A 38 1.93 -24.23 1.04
CA SER A 38 2.48 -23.89 -0.28
C SER A 38 3.98 -23.63 -0.24
N LEU A 39 4.48 -22.95 0.80
CA LEU A 39 5.94 -22.75 0.99
C LEU A 39 6.70 -24.07 1.14
N ARG A 40 6.13 -25.02 1.90
CA ARG A 40 6.75 -26.33 2.11
C ARG A 40 6.79 -27.15 0.82
N LEU A 41 5.76 -27.02 -0.02
CA LEU A 41 5.60 -27.79 -1.27
C LEU A 41 6.24 -27.10 -2.48
N ALA A 42 6.56 -25.82 -2.40
CA ALA A 42 7.09 -25.05 -3.50
C ALA A 42 8.45 -25.59 -3.99
N PRO A 43 8.58 -25.90 -5.29
CA PRO A 43 9.76 -26.59 -5.83
C PRO A 43 10.99 -25.69 -5.98
N GLY A 44 10.88 -24.36 -5.86
CA GLY A 44 11.99 -23.45 -6.08
C GLY A 44 11.79 -22.06 -5.45
N ASP A 45 12.87 -21.28 -5.43
CA ASP A 45 12.94 -20.00 -4.72
C ASP A 45 12.05 -18.94 -5.34
N SER A 46 11.85 -18.95 -6.65
CA SER A 46 10.96 -18.01 -7.33
C SER A 46 9.52 -18.13 -6.81
N LEU A 47 8.99 -19.35 -6.72
CA LEU A 47 7.65 -19.59 -6.19
C LEU A 47 7.59 -19.33 -4.67
N ARG A 48 8.61 -19.75 -3.92
CA ARG A 48 8.70 -19.43 -2.48
C ARG A 48 8.70 -17.93 -2.23
N GLY A 49 9.46 -17.15 -3.02
CA GLY A 49 9.48 -15.70 -2.95
C GLY A 49 8.10 -15.10 -3.23
N ALA A 50 7.39 -15.58 -4.25
CA ALA A 50 6.04 -15.14 -4.54
C ALA A 50 5.07 -15.44 -3.37
N VAL A 51 5.14 -16.64 -2.80
CA VAL A 51 4.30 -17.03 -1.64
C VAL A 51 4.61 -16.18 -0.40
N TRP A 52 5.88 -15.85 -0.15
CA TRP A 52 6.23 -14.94 0.93
C TRP A 52 5.63 -13.55 0.72
N GLY A 53 5.59 -13.04 -0.52
CA GLY A 53 4.90 -11.79 -0.85
C GLY A 53 3.41 -11.84 -0.48
N ILE A 54 2.71 -12.92 -0.84
CA ILE A 54 1.29 -13.12 -0.49
C ILE A 54 1.10 -13.22 1.04
N ILE A 55 2.01 -13.86 1.75
CA ILE A 55 1.98 -13.94 3.23
C ILE A 55 2.14 -12.54 3.83
N GLY A 56 3.05 -11.72 3.29
CA GLY A 56 3.24 -10.34 3.73
C GLY A 56 1.97 -9.52 3.56
N GLU A 57 1.37 -9.56 2.39
CA GLU A 57 0.09 -8.91 2.11
C GLU A 57 -1.02 -9.38 3.06
N THR A 58 -1.09 -10.68 3.33
CA THR A 58 -2.07 -11.23 4.27
C THR A 58 -1.87 -10.68 5.67
N TYR A 59 -0.63 -10.52 6.14
CA TYR A 59 -0.36 -9.89 7.43
C TYR A 59 -0.71 -8.39 7.45
N HIS A 60 -0.51 -7.67 6.34
CA HIS A 60 -0.97 -6.29 6.21
C HIS A 60 -2.49 -6.19 6.39
N LEU A 61 -3.26 -7.00 5.65
CA LEU A 61 -4.73 -7.05 5.76
C LEU A 61 -5.21 -7.44 7.18
N MET A 62 -4.51 -8.35 7.85
CA MET A 62 -4.77 -8.67 9.26
C MET A 62 -4.51 -7.47 10.17
N GLY A 63 -3.49 -6.69 9.89
CA GLY A 63 -3.17 -5.47 10.62
C GLY A 63 -4.29 -4.44 10.49
N GLN A 64 -4.78 -4.23 9.27
CA GLN A 64 -5.92 -3.35 9.00
C GLN A 64 -7.19 -3.82 9.73
N GLN A 65 -7.50 -5.11 9.68
CA GLN A 65 -8.64 -5.68 10.40
C GLN A 65 -8.52 -5.53 11.93
N ALA A 66 -7.32 -5.70 12.47
CA ALA A 66 -7.07 -5.52 13.89
C ALA A 66 -7.26 -4.06 14.32
N LEU A 67 -6.86 -3.11 13.47
CA LEU A 67 -7.03 -1.70 13.70
C LEU A 67 -8.51 -1.29 13.66
N GLN A 68 -9.25 -1.78 12.67
CA GLN A 68 -10.67 -1.53 12.54
C GLN A 68 -11.45 -1.97 13.78
N LYS A 69 -11.15 -3.16 14.30
CA LYS A 69 -11.77 -3.65 15.55
C LYS A 69 -11.43 -2.79 16.77
N GLN A 70 -10.25 -2.18 16.81
CA GLN A 70 -9.87 -1.27 17.91
C GLN A 70 -10.57 0.09 17.82
N SER A 71 -10.88 0.58 16.61
CA SER A 71 -11.55 1.85 16.39
C SER A 71 -13.06 1.79 16.68
N GLU A 72 -13.67 0.61 16.61
CA GLU A 72 -15.07 0.40 17.02
C GLU A 72 -15.24 0.57 18.54
N ASP A 73 -14.18 0.34 19.33
CA ASP A 73 -14.19 0.41 20.79
C ASP A 73 -13.70 1.74 21.38
N ARG A 74 -12.90 2.56 20.68
CA ARG A 74 -12.29 3.81 21.20
C ARG A 74 -11.85 4.77 20.10
N GLN A 75 -12.16 6.07 20.26
CA GLN A 75 -11.61 7.18 19.44
C GLN A 75 -10.11 7.41 19.70
N PRO A 76 -9.37 8.03 18.75
CA PRO A 76 -9.59 8.33 17.32
C PRO A 76 -8.98 7.27 16.39
N LYS A 77 -9.31 7.30 15.08
CA LYS A 77 -8.74 6.38 14.06
C LYS A 77 -7.21 6.48 14.06
N ALA A 78 -6.53 5.56 14.77
CA ALA A 78 -5.07 5.45 14.68
C ALA A 78 -4.67 4.89 13.30
N SER A 79 -3.64 5.46 12.69
CA SER A 79 -3.08 4.90 11.46
C SER A 79 -2.41 3.55 11.75
N LEU A 80 -2.57 2.58 10.83
CA LEU A 80 -1.86 1.29 10.90
C LEU A 80 -0.34 1.49 10.96
N TYR A 81 0.15 2.50 10.25
CA TYR A 81 1.56 2.80 10.07
C TYR A 81 2.16 3.59 11.24
N GLU A 82 1.34 4.26 12.04
CA GLU A 82 1.74 4.97 13.26
C GLU A 82 1.69 4.10 14.50
N SER A 83 0.99 2.96 14.43
CA SER A 83 0.85 2.05 15.56
C SER A 83 2.15 1.30 15.85
N ARG A 84 2.81 1.63 16.95
CA ARG A 84 4.06 0.97 17.38
C ARG A 84 3.86 -0.24 18.28
N LYS A 85 2.66 -0.42 18.85
CA LYS A 85 2.32 -1.48 19.81
C LYS A 85 0.98 -2.13 19.46
N GLY A 86 0.74 -3.31 20.01
CA GLY A 86 -0.53 -4.01 19.85
C GLY A 86 -0.58 -5.00 18.67
N PRO A 87 -1.78 -5.55 18.40
CA PRO A 87 -1.97 -6.57 17.35
C PRO A 87 -1.64 -6.07 15.94
N ALA A 88 -2.07 -4.86 15.59
CA ALA A 88 -1.81 -4.24 14.29
C ALA A 88 -0.31 -4.08 14.03
N ALA A 89 0.45 -3.53 14.98
CA ALA A 89 1.90 -3.40 14.88
C ALA A 89 2.63 -4.75 14.77
N ARG A 90 2.12 -5.80 15.44
CA ARG A 90 2.67 -7.15 15.29
C ARG A 90 2.44 -7.70 13.88
N CYS A 91 1.28 -7.42 13.30
CA CYS A 91 1.00 -7.82 11.92
C CYS A 91 1.92 -7.10 10.93
N MET A 92 2.14 -5.78 11.11
CA MET A 92 3.06 -5.04 10.24
C MET A 92 4.49 -5.55 10.32
N ARG A 93 5.02 -5.86 11.51
CA ARG A 93 6.35 -6.50 11.62
C ARG A 93 6.43 -7.81 10.85
N LYS A 94 5.40 -8.68 10.95
CA LYS A 94 5.36 -9.94 10.20
C LYS A 94 5.20 -9.71 8.69
N CYS A 95 4.52 -8.64 8.28
CA CYS A 95 4.44 -8.23 6.89
C CYS A 95 5.84 -7.90 6.35
N TYR A 96 6.59 -7.06 7.04
CA TYR A 96 7.97 -6.70 6.64
C TYR A 96 8.92 -7.91 6.65
N ASP A 97 8.87 -8.76 7.68
CA ASP A 97 9.66 -10.00 7.71
C ASP A 97 9.36 -10.91 6.50
N ALA A 98 8.10 -10.97 6.10
CA ALA A 98 7.69 -11.77 4.95
C ALA A 98 8.15 -11.12 3.62
N TYR A 99 8.08 -9.79 3.50
CA TYR A 99 8.58 -9.07 2.34
C TYR A 99 10.10 -9.17 2.21
N ASP A 100 10.85 -9.05 3.30
CA ASP A 100 12.30 -9.26 3.30
C ASP A 100 12.66 -10.68 2.81
N ARG A 101 11.94 -11.72 3.27
CA ARG A 101 12.10 -13.09 2.78
C ARG A 101 11.70 -13.25 1.31
N SER A 102 10.65 -12.58 0.87
CA SER A 102 10.24 -12.58 -0.53
C SER A 102 11.34 -12.03 -1.41
N LEU A 103 11.89 -10.86 -1.07
CA LEU A 103 12.92 -10.19 -1.85
C LEU A 103 14.28 -10.88 -1.77
N ALA A 104 14.58 -11.59 -0.68
CA ALA A 104 15.79 -12.42 -0.58
C ALA A 104 15.77 -13.62 -1.54
N LEU A 105 14.58 -14.17 -1.84
CA LEU A 105 14.40 -15.31 -2.75
C LEU A 105 14.07 -14.87 -4.17
N ARG A 106 13.40 -13.72 -4.30
CA ARG A 106 12.93 -13.14 -5.55
C ARG A 106 13.04 -11.62 -5.51
N TYR A 107 14.22 -11.09 -5.77
CA TYR A 107 14.52 -9.67 -5.74
C TYR A 107 13.77 -8.81 -6.76
N ASP A 108 13.14 -9.43 -7.76
CA ASP A 108 12.36 -8.83 -8.85
C ASP A 108 10.84 -8.94 -8.65
N ASN A 109 10.37 -9.13 -7.43
CA ASN A 109 8.94 -9.13 -7.13
C ASN A 109 8.42 -7.69 -7.09
N ALA A 110 7.94 -7.18 -8.24
CA ALA A 110 7.49 -5.80 -8.41
C ALA A 110 6.39 -5.40 -7.42
N MET A 111 5.41 -6.28 -7.19
CA MET A 111 4.33 -6.04 -6.22
C MET A 111 4.88 -5.84 -4.80
N VAL A 112 5.80 -6.71 -4.36
CA VAL A 112 6.39 -6.60 -3.02
C VAL A 112 7.24 -5.34 -2.89
N LEU A 113 8.05 -5.03 -3.91
CA LEU A 113 8.84 -3.81 -3.95
C LEU A 113 7.96 -2.57 -3.81
N ASN A 114 6.89 -2.49 -4.58
CA ASN A 114 5.94 -1.39 -4.54
C ASN A 114 5.25 -1.26 -3.17
N ASN A 115 4.65 -2.34 -2.67
CA ASN A 115 3.90 -2.30 -1.42
C ASN A 115 4.80 -1.99 -0.22
N TYR A 116 6.02 -2.55 -0.21
CA TYR A 116 7.00 -2.26 0.83
C TYR A 116 7.41 -0.77 0.81
N ALA A 117 7.73 -0.23 -0.37
CA ALA A 117 8.05 1.18 -0.54
C ALA A 117 6.91 2.09 -0.05
N TYR A 118 5.69 1.78 -0.44
CA TYR A 118 4.52 2.53 -0.02
C TYR A 118 4.35 2.53 1.50
N PHE A 119 4.43 1.36 2.16
CA PHE A 119 4.28 1.26 3.61
C PHE A 119 5.39 2.00 4.37
N LEU A 120 6.64 1.91 3.91
CA LEU A 120 7.74 2.70 4.49
C LEU A 120 7.50 4.20 4.35
N SER A 121 6.95 4.64 3.22
CA SER A 121 6.63 6.04 2.99
C SER A 121 5.53 6.55 3.92
N LEU A 122 4.52 5.74 4.20
CA LEU A 122 3.45 6.07 5.15
C LEU A 122 3.97 6.17 6.59
N GLU A 123 4.92 5.31 6.96
CA GLU A 123 5.60 5.39 8.27
C GLU A 123 6.62 6.54 8.36
N GLY A 124 7.00 7.15 7.23
CA GLY A 124 8.02 8.20 7.17
C GLY A 124 9.43 7.73 7.52
N ARG A 125 9.76 6.47 7.27
CA ARG A 125 11.07 5.88 7.57
C ARG A 125 11.70 5.24 6.34
N ASP A 126 13.03 5.16 6.33
CA ASP A 126 13.82 4.53 5.27
C ASP A 126 13.42 5.00 3.85
N LEU A 127 13.10 6.30 3.70
CA LEU A 127 12.53 6.87 2.48
C LEU A 127 13.43 6.69 1.24
N GLU A 128 14.75 6.75 1.40
CA GLU A 128 15.68 6.49 0.28
C GLU A 128 15.62 5.01 -0.16
N ARG A 129 15.51 4.08 0.79
CA ARG A 129 15.29 2.66 0.48
C ARG A 129 13.94 2.48 -0.22
N ALA A 130 12.90 3.14 0.27
CA ALA A 130 11.58 3.13 -0.36
C ALA A 130 11.64 3.66 -1.81
N LEU A 131 12.37 4.75 -2.05
CA LEU A 131 12.56 5.31 -3.39
C LEU A 131 13.24 4.31 -4.33
N ALA A 132 14.32 3.66 -3.87
CA ALA A 132 15.00 2.65 -4.66
C ALA A 132 14.10 1.44 -5.00
N MET A 133 13.30 0.99 -4.04
CA MET A 133 12.34 -0.11 -4.24
C MET A 133 11.23 0.29 -5.24
N ALA A 134 10.61 1.45 -5.07
CA ALA A 134 9.56 1.94 -5.97
C ALA A 134 10.11 2.17 -7.39
N GLY A 135 11.32 2.72 -7.51
CA GLY A 135 12.01 2.86 -8.79
C GLY A 135 12.26 1.51 -9.47
N ARG A 136 12.66 0.50 -8.68
CA ARG A 136 12.82 -0.86 -9.21
C ARG A 136 11.50 -1.47 -9.68
N ALA A 137 10.40 -1.25 -8.96
CA ALA A 137 9.08 -1.73 -9.36
C ALA A 137 8.65 -1.15 -10.72
N ILE A 138 8.90 0.16 -10.95
CA ILE A 138 8.63 0.81 -12.25
C ILE A 138 9.44 0.17 -13.39
N VAL A 139 10.71 -0.14 -13.15
CA VAL A 139 11.57 -0.79 -14.18
C VAL A 139 11.07 -2.19 -14.52
N LEU A 140 10.48 -2.90 -13.56
CA LEU A 140 9.96 -4.27 -13.77
C LEU A 140 8.61 -4.28 -14.46
N GLU A 141 7.78 -3.28 -14.20
CA GLU A 141 6.45 -3.12 -14.82
C GLU A 141 6.29 -1.66 -15.29
N GLU A 142 6.84 -1.37 -16.44
CA GLU A 142 6.71 -0.05 -17.07
C GLU A 142 5.25 0.32 -17.31
N ASN A 143 4.95 1.60 -17.13
CA ASN A 143 3.61 2.16 -17.35
C ASN A 143 2.51 1.62 -16.39
N ASN A 144 2.89 1.04 -15.25
CA ASN A 144 1.93 0.71 -14.21
C ASN A 144 1.59 1.98 -13.39
N PRO A 145 0.37 2.54 -13.47
CA PRO A 145 0.03 3.80 -12.80
C PRO A 145 0.13 3.72 -11.28
N THR A 146 -0.16 2.54 -10.69
CA THR A 146 -0.04 2.33 -9.23
C THR A 146 1.41 2.40 -8.77
N TYR A 147 2.37 1.90 -9.56
CA TYR A 147 3.78 1.94 -9.21
C TYR A 147 4.37 3.34 -9.38
N LEU A 148 3.93 4.05 -10.41
CA LEU A 148 4.27 5.47 -10.60
C LEU A 148 3.71 6.33 -9.47
N ASP A 149 2.47 6.07 -9.02
CA ASP A 149 1.88 6.75 -7.88
C ASP A 149 2.72 6.54 -6.60
N THR A 150 3.07 5.30 -6.29
CA THR A 150 3.92 4.99 -5.14
C THR A 150 5.27 5.70 -5.23
N TYR A 151 5.91 5.71 -6.39
CA TYR A 151 7.18 6.41 -6.58
C TYR A 151 7.03 7.92 -6.38
N ALA A 152 5.99 8.52 -6.96
CA ALA A 152 5.68 9.94 -6.78
C ALA A 152 5.37 10.27 -5.31
N TRP A 153 4.65 9.39 -4.62
CA TRP A 153 4.36 9.56 -3.21
C TRP A 153 5.61 9.52 -2.33
N VAL A 154 6.54 8.58 -2.60
CA VAL A 154 7.84 8.55 -1.90
C VAL A 154 8.64 9.82 -2.16
N LEU A 155 8.67 10.33 -3.41
CA LEU A 155 9.31 11.62 -3.74
C LEU A 155 8.68 12.77 -2.97
N TYR A 156 7.35 12.82 -2.89
CA TYR A 156 6.63 13.79 -2.08
C TYR A 156 7.06 13.73 -0.60
N ARG A 157 7.15 12.54 -0.02
CA ARG A 157 7.59 12.34 1.38
C ARG A 157 9.06 12.76 1.60
N LEU A 158 9.89 12.75 0.58
CA LEU A 158 11.26 13.26 0.56
C LEU A 158 11.36 14.78 0.32
N GLY A 159 10.23 15.47 0.10
CA GLY A 159 10.20 16.90 -0.22
C GLY A 159 10.59 17.23 -1.67
N ARG A 160 10.71 16.23 -2.55
CA ARG A 160 11.06 16.39 -3.97
C ARG A 160 9.81 16.62 -4.81
N TYR A 161 9.11 17.72 -4.52
CA TYR A 161 7.73 17.96 -5.01
C TYR A 161 7.64 18.11 -6.53
N ASP A 162 8.59 18.76 -7.19
CA ASP A 162 8.59 18.92 -8.65
C ASP A 162 8.74 17.59 -9.39
N GLU A 163 9.59 16.71 -8.88
CA GLU A 163 9.75 15.36 -9.43
C GLU A 163 8.51 14.50 -9.16
N ALA A 164 7.95 14.61 -7.95
CA ALA A 164 6.69 13.96 -7.59
C ALA A 164 5.56 14.38 -8.54
N LYS A 165 5.43 15.69 -8.83
CA LYS A 165 4.43 16.22 -9.75
C LYS A 165 4.55 15.63 -11.14
N LYS A 166 5.76 15.60 -11.72
CA LYS A 166 6.01 15.04 -13.06
C LYS A 166 5.64 13.56 -13.13
N THR A 167 6.08 12.79 -12.13
CA THR A 167 5.77 11.35 -12.07
C THR A 167 4.28 11.09 -11.89
N MET A 168 3.60 11.87 -11.05
CA MET A 168 2.16 11.74 -10.84
C MET A 168 1.35 12.12 -12.08
N GLN A 169 1.79 13.12 -12.85
CA GLN A 169 1.17 13.44 -14.15
C GLN A 169 1.26 12.27 -15.12
N GLN A 170 2.39 11.57 -15.14
CA GLN A 170 2.52 10.34 -15.95
C GLN A 170 1.57 9.25 -15.42
N ALA A 171 1.49 9.01 -14.10
CA ALA A 171 0.57 8.04 -13.52
C ALA A 171 -0.88 8.32 -13.91
N LEU A 172 -1.32 9.57 -13.75
CA LEU A 172 -2.68 10.00 -14.11
C LEU A 172 -2.98 9.86 -15.62
N SER A 173 -1.99 10.07 -16.49
CA SER A 173 -2.17 9.90 -17.94
C SER A 173 -2.38 8.43 -18.34
N LEU A 174 -1.89 7.50 -17.55
CA LEU A 174 -2.01 6.06 -17.77
C LEU A 174 -3.21 5.45 -17.02
N ASP A 175 -3.70 6.12 -15.98
CA ASP A 175 -4.81 5.65 -15.16
C ASP A 175 -6.16 5.86 -15.87
N ARG A 176 -6.72 4.78 -16.40
CA ARG A 176 -8.04 4.76 -17.02
C ARG A 176 -9.18 4.65 -15.99
N SER A 177 -8.88 4.25 -14.77
CA SER A 177 -9.87 4.04 -13.71
C SER A 177 -10.26 5.34 -13.00
N GLN A 178 -9.47 6.42 -13.18
CA GLN A 178 -9.60 7.67 -12.44
C GLN A 178 -9.53 7.44 -10.92
N SER A 179 -8.55 6.66 -10.48
CA SER A 179 -8.35 6.26 -9.10
C SER A 179 -8.45 7.45 -8.14
N PRO A 180 -9.32 7.39 -7.13
CA PRO A 180 -9.42 8.43 -6.12
C PRO A 180 -8.12 8.64 -5.34
N ASP A 181 -7.33 7.59 -5.14
CA ASP A 181 -6.03 7.66 -4.46
C ASP A 181 -5.04 8.51 -5.26
N LEU A 182 -4.92 8.28 -6.58
CA LEU A 182 -4.05 9.07 -7.44
C LEU A 182 -4.47 10.54 -7.46
N GLN A 183 -5.78 10.81 -7.50
CA GLN A 183 -6.31 12.18 -7.45
C GLN A 183 -5.94 12.85 -6.12
N LEU A 184 -6.10 12.13 -5.00
CA LEU A 184 -5.75 12.64 -3.67
C LEU A 184 -4.26 12.96 -3.56
N HIS A 185 -3.39 12.01 -3.90
CA HIS A 185 -1.94 12.18 -3.84
C HIS A 185 -1.47 13.34 -4.73
N TYR A 186 -2.05 13.49 -5.92
CA TYR A 186 -1.71 14.62 -6.78
C TYR A 186 -2.14 15.94 -6.18
N GLY A 187 -3.33 16.00 -5.56
CA GLY A 187 -3.78 17.17 -4.82
C GLY A 187 -2.81 17.55 -3.68
N ASP A 188 -2.31 16.56 -2.94
CA ASP A 188 -1.34 16.78 -1.85
C ASP A 188 0.00 17.34 -2.38
N ILE A 189 0.48 16.81 -3.51
CA ILE A 189 1.69 17.30 -4.18
C ILE A 189 1.52 18.75 -4.66
N LEU A 190 0.39 19.06 -5.28
CA LEU A 190 0.09 20.42 -5.74
C LEU A 190 -0.03 21.42 -4.58
N ALA A 191 -0.64 21.03 -3.48
CA ALA A 191 -0.72 21.84 -2.27
C ALA A 191 0.67 22.17 -1.70
N ALA A 192 1.57 21.18 -1.69
CA ALA A 192 2.96 21.38 -1.25
C ALA A 192 3.76 22.34 -2.16
N LEU A 193 3.42 22.38 -3.45
CA LEU A 193 3.97 23.33 -4.42
C LEU A 193 3.31 24.71 -4.37
N GLY A 194 2.30 24.92 -3.51
CA GLY A 194 1.56 26.17 -3.42
C GLY A 194 0.49 26.35 -4.49
N GLU A 195 0.23 25.35 -5.32
CA GLU A 195 -0.77 25.36 -6.39
C GLU A 195 -2.19 25.08 -5.81
N LYS A 196 -2.61 25.92 -4.88
CA LYS A 196 -3.78 25.72 -4.01
C LYS A 196 -5.07 25.44 -4.77
N PHE A 197 -5.36 26.23 -5.82
CA PHE A 197 -6.58 26.05 -6.62
C PHE A 197 -6.63 24.65 -7.27
N MET A 198 -5.52 24.22 -7.86
CA MET A 198 -5.46 22.90 -8.50
C MET A 198 -5.50 21.76 -7.47
N ALA A 199 -4.89 21.96 -6.29
CA ALA A 199 -5.01 21.00 -5.19
C ALA A 199 -6.47 20.76 -4.79
N GLU A 200 -7.25 21.83 -4.63
CA GLU A 200 -8.69 21.73 -4.34
C GLU A 200 -9.47 20.98 -5.42
N VAL A 201 -9.16 21.22 -6.70
CA VAL A 201 -9.79 20.52 -7.83
C VAL A 201 -9.53 19.01 -7.75
N TYR A 202 -8.30 18.60 -7.46
CA TYR A 202 -7.96 17.18 -7.40
C TYR A 202 -8.48 16.48 -6.14
N TRP A 203 -8.49 17.15 -5.00
CA TRP A 203 -9.15 16.62 -3.79
C TRP A 203 -10.65 16.45 -3.98
N LYS A 204 -11.30 17.38 -4.71
CA LYS A 204 -12.71 17.25 -5.05
C LYS A 204 -12.96 16.04 -5.95
N LYS A 205 -12.12 15.82 -6.98
CA LYS A 205 -12.21 14.63 -7.82
C LYS A 205 -12.04 13.34 -7.01
N ALA A 206 -11.10 13.29 -6.05
CA ALA A 206 -10.93 12.15 -5.17
C ALA A 206 -12.20 11.88 -4.33
N LEU A 207 -12.82 12.92 -3.79
CA LEU A 207 -14.06 12.82 -3.04
C LEU A 207 -15.23 12.32 -3.90
N GLU A 208 -15.40 12.91 -5.09
CA GLU A 208 -16.43 12.52 -6.06
C GLU A 208 -16.21 11.10 -6.60
N GLY A 209 -14.96 10.67 -6.69
CA GLY A 209 -14.54 9.31 -7.08
C GLY A 209 -14.76 8.25 -5.99
N GLY A 210 -15.18 8.66 -4.79
CA GLY A 210 -15.49 7.74 -3.69
C GLY A 210 -14.24 7.29 -2.89
N TYR A 211 -13.32 8.22 -2.64
CA TYR A 211 -12.21 7.93 -1.71
C TYR A 211 -12.71 7.43 -0.36
N ASP A 212 -12.09 6.38 0.17
CA ASP A 212 -12.58 5.63 1.34
C ASP A 212 -12.65 6.45 2.65
N ASP A 213 -11.85 7.54 2.77
CA ASP A 213 -11.86 8.43 3.94
C ASP A 213 -12.18 9.89 3.54
N PRO A 214 -13.45 10.24 3.33
CA PRO A 214 -13.85 11.59 2.96
C PRO A 214 -13.49 12.63 4.01
N ASP A 215 -13.46 12.27 5.31
CA ASP A 215 -13.10 13.20 6.39
C ASP A 215 -11.64 13.66 6.26
N ALA A 216 -10.75 12.79 5.81
CA ALA A 216 -9.36 13.15 5.53
C ALA A 216 -9.25 14.21 4.41
N ILE A 217 -10.14 14.21 3.44
CA ILE A 217 -10.19 15.23 2.38
C ILE A 217 -10.75 16.55 2.93
N VAL A 218 -11.82 16.50 3.72
CA VAL A 218 -12.39 17.68 4.37
C VAL A 218 -11.35 18.39 5.24
N GLU A 219 -10.54 17.63 5.96
CA GLU A 219 -9.46 18.18 6.78
C GLU A 219 -8.39 18.91 5.93
N ARG A 220 -8.08 18.42 4.74
CA ARG A 220 -7.16 19.10 3.79
C ARG A 220 -7.70 20.46 3.35
N PHE A 221 -8.98 20.52 2.99
CA PHE A 221 -9.65 21.79 2.66
C PHE A 221 -9.61 22.76 3.84
N ARG A 222 -9.85 22.28 5.06
CA ARG A 222 -9.81 23.10 6.28
C ARG A 222 -8.41 23.71 6.48
N ARG A 223 -7.37 22.89 6.45
CA ARG A 223 -5.97 23.32 6.62
C ARG A 223 -5.56 24.34 5.56
N LEU A 224 -5.96 24.14 4.31
CA LEU A 224 -5.64 25.05 3.23
C LEU A 224 -6.27 26.46 3.45
N LYS A 225 -7.51 26.50 3.93
CA LYS A 225 -8.20 27.75 4.27
C LYS A 225 -7.56 28.45 5.47
N GLU A 226 -7.18 27.73 6.51
CA GLU A 226 -6.51 28.29 7.69
C GLU A 226 -5.14 28.88 7.32
N ALA A 227 -4.36 28.18 6.49
CA ALA A 227 -3.09 28.68 5.98
C ALA A 227 -3.23 29.95 5.10
N ALA A 228 -4.39 30.15 4.46
CA ALA A 228 -4.67 31.35 3.70
C ALA A 228 -5.06 32.57 4.56
N GLN A 229 -5.52 32.33 5.79
CA GLN A 229 -5.94 33.38 6.73
C GLN A 229 -4.83 33.83 7.68
N THR A 230 -3.74 33.07 7.79
CA THR A 230 -2.59 33.45 8.61
C THR A 230 -1.71 34.39 7.81
N PRO A 231 -1.59 35.70 8.19
CA PRO A 231 -0.71 36.61 7.49
C PRO A 231 0.73 36.11 7.60
N ALA A 232 1.48 36.22 6.51
CA ALA A 232 2.91 35.93 6.53
C ALA A 232 3.52 36.82 7.64
N ALA A 233 4.23 36.18 8.58
CA ALA A 233 4.98 36.90 9.60
C ALA A 233 5.98 37.85 8.90
N PRO A 234 6.12 39.08 9.36
CA PRO A 234 6.96 40.09 8.74
C PRO A 234 8.44 39.74 8.71
#